data_c818127b996ecb39d19494658923da76
#
_entry.id   c818127b996ecb39d19494658923da76
#
_cell.length_a   1.000
_cell.length_b   1.000
_cell.length_c   1.000
_cell.angle_alpha   90.00
_cell.angle_beta   90.00
_cell.angle_gamma   90.00
#
_symmetry.space_group_name_H-M   'P 1'
#
loop_
_entity.id
_entity.type
_entity.pdbx_description
1 polymer ?
#
loop_
_entity_poly.entity_id
_entity_poly.type
_entity_poly.pdbx_seq_one_letter_code
_entity_poly.pdbx_strand_id
1 'polypeptide(L)'
;MVKINKNQSVYETFVTNNPKVTQHRFQNSVWETSINGEIEDTEQGDAGDCWLLTHINGLRDTKWGKKLIKNAIKPDGAGGAVITFKGAKGEQKEFHISANEIIKARESGIYSSGDDDMIAMELAVEKYLIKFGHLYEDRKQDIGTESGKAITGNGLSGSEFVELLSGKQTNTHYALPPQSNFMDEGKRSYNEKLRMLTEVEKHPGEYLVEVSFQGNSIDGVMHGQHAYQVKKVITEGSKKYAIL
;
A
#
# COMPACT_ATOMS: atom_id res chain seq x y z
N MET A 1 -13.06 -12.23 5.34
CA MET A 1 -12.50 -13.32 4.50
C MET A 1 -13.08 -13.20 3.11
N VAL A 2 -12.26 -12.98 2.11
CA VAL A 2 -12.66 -12.78 0.71
C VAL A 2 -12.52 -14.11 -0.03
N LYS A 3 -13.59 -14.59 -0.65
CA LYS A 3 -13.62 -15.87 -1.35
C LYS A 3 -13.45 -15.67 -2.85
N ILE A 4 -12.42 -16.27 -3.44
CA ILE A 4 -12.19 -16.26 -4.89
C ILE A 4 -12.81 -17.52 -5.49
N ASN A 5 -13.88 -17.40 -6.25
CA ASN A 5 -14.59 -18.52 -6.85
C ASN A 5 -14.22 -18.68 -8.33
N LYS A 6 -14.09 -19.94 -8.77
CA LYS A 6 -13.65 -20.32 -10.13
C LYS A 6 -14.61 -19.86 -11.25
N ASN A 7 -15.88 -19.64 -10.94
CA ASN A 7 -16.94 -19.34 -11.92
C ASN A 7 -17.48 -17.90 -11.84
N GLN A 8 -16.86 -17.03 -11.05
CA GLN A 8 -17.33 -15.66 -10.88
C GLN A 8 -16.27 -14.66 -11.33
N SER A 9 -16.72 -13.50 -11.80
CA SER A 9 -15.83 -12.42 -12.15
C SER A 9 -14.99 -12.05 -10.92
N VAL A 10 -13.80 -11.56 -11.14
CA VAL A 10 -12.90 -11.08 -10.06
C VAL A 10 -13.57 -10.02 -9.18
N TYR A 11 -14.66 -9.45 -9.65
CA TYR A 11 -15.49 -8.45 -8.97
C TYR A 11 -16.60 -9.04 -8.08
N GLU A 12 -16.89 -10.34 -8.16
CA GLU A 12 -17.81 -10.97 -7.22
C GLU A 12 -17.05 -11.60 -6.06
N THR A 13 -16.71 -10.76 -5.13
CA THR A 13 -16.16 -11.15 -3.84
C THR A 13 -17.31 -11.55 -2.94
N PHE A 14 -17.46 -12.86 -2.65
CA PHE A 14 -18.44 -13.32 -1.67
C PHE A 14 -17.86 -13.16 -0.27
N VAL A 15 -18.47 -12.28 0.46
CA VAL A 15 -18.26 -12.16 1.90
C VAL A 15 -19.17 -13.17 2.59
N THR A 16 -18.60 -14.18 3.21
CA THR A 16 -19.37 -14.98 4.16
C THR A 16 -19.62 -14.12 5.39
N ASN A 17 -20.90 -13.92 5.73
CA ASN A 17 -21.33 -13.26 6.95
C ASN A 17 -20.71 -13.95 8.17
N ASN A 18 -19.56 -13.44 8.60
CA ASN A 18 -19.03 -13.77 9.90
C ASN A 18 -19.18 -12.50 10.77
N PRO A 19 -20.13 -12.48 11.74
CA PRO A 19 -20.40 -11.30 12.55
C PRO A 19 -19.27 -10.93 13.52
N LYS A 20 -18.11 -11.52 13.39
CA LYS A 20 -16.91 -11.23 14.18
C LYS A 20 -15.77 -10.59 13.40
N VAL A 21 -16.06 -9.82 12.36
CA VAL A 21 -15.12 -8.80 11.92
C VAL A 21 -15.24 -7.67 12.92
N THR A 22 -14.57 -7.81 14.02
CA THR A 22 -14.34 -6.71 14.96
C THR A 22 -13.59 -5.64 14.17
N GLN A 23 -14.24 -4.51 13.93
CA GLN A 23 -13.51 -3.27 13.68
C GLN A 23 -12.57 -3.12 14.88
N HIS A 24 -11.30 -3.43 14.70
CA HIS A 24 -10.26 -3.00 15.62
C HIS A 24 -10.17 -1.47 15.48
N ARG A 25 -11.08 -0.76 16.13
CA ARG A 25 -10.82 0.62 16.51
C ARG A 25 -9.65 0.55 17.47
N PHE A 26 -8.58 1.24 17.13
CA PHE A 26 -7.46 1.51 18.04
C PHE A 26 -7.95 2.28 19.27
N GLN A 27 -8.64 1.60 20.19
CA GLN A 27 -8.89 2.13 21.53
C GLN A 27 -7.62 1.81 22.32
N ASN A 28 -6.77 2.83 22.50
CA ASN A 28 -5.56 2.85 23.34
C ASN A 28 -4.23 2.34 22.71
N SER A 29 -4.01 2.41 21.41
CA SER A 29 -2.64 2.32 20.91
C SER A 29 -1.86 3.59 21.31
N VAL A 30 -0.76 3.42 22.02
CA VAL A 30 0.18 4.51 22.27
C VAL A 30 0.76 4.93 20.93
N TRP A 31 0.60 6.19 20.56
CA TRP A 31 1.18 6.73 19.33
C TRP A 31 2.70 6.65 19.41
N GLU A 32 3.34 5.99 18.44
CA GLU A 32 4.79 5.96 18.34
C GLU A 32 5.29 7.28 17.73
N THR A 33 5.98 8.07 18.55
CA THR A 33 6.46 9.40 18.16
C THR A 33 7.96 9.44 17.88
N SER A 34 8.67 8.32 18.01
CA SER A 34 10.09 8.25 17.70
C SER A 34 10.32 7.96 16.22
N ILE A 35 11.22 8.68 15.60
CA ILE A 35 11.73 8.34 14.26
C ILE A 35 12.81 7.29 14.41
N ASN A 36 12.49 6.05 14.08
CA ASN A 36 13.39 4.91 14.25
C ASN A 36 13.51 4.00 13.00
N GLY A 37 12.67 4.25 11.98
CA GLY A 37 12.60 3.47 10.75
C GLY A 37 11.84 2.15 10.91
N GLU A 38 11.05 2.00 11.97
CA GLU A 38 10.19 0.84 12.23
C GLU A 38 8.75 1.32 12.30
N ILE A 39 7.99 1.11 11.22
CA ILE A 39 6.60 1.53 11.14
C ILE A 39 5.71 0.53 11.89
N GLU A 40 5.02 1.04 12.88
CA GLU A 40 4.02 0.30 13.67
C GLU A 40 2.64 0.30 12.99
N ASP A 41 1.59 -0.09 13.72
CA ASP A 41 0.23 -0.09 13.18
C ASP A 41 -0.28 1.34 12.99
N THR A 42 -0.79 1.59 11.79
CA THR A 42 -1.27 2.92 11.38
C THR A 42 -2.68 2.86 10.85
N GLU A 43 -3.39 3.97 10.97
CA GLU A 43 -4.73 4.17 10.45
C GLU A 43 -4.68 5.29 9.40
N GLN A 44 -5.35 5.10 8.26
CA GLN A 44 -5.37 6.10 7.19
C GLN A 44 -6.08 7.37 7.63
N GLY A 45 -5.54 8.54 7.26
CA GLY A 45 -6.19 9.83 7.39
C GLY A 45 -7.07 10.19 6.18
N ASP A 46 -7.33 11.49 6.01
CA ASP A 46 -8.23 12.00 4.97
C ASP A 46 -7.57 12.15 3.57
N ALA A 47 -6.27 11.90 3.44
CA ALA A 47 -5.54 12.10 2.17
C ALA A 47 -6.00 11.19 1.02
N GLY A 48 -6.69 10.08 1.29
CA GLY A 48 -7.13 9.13 0.27
C GLY A 48 -5.96 8.42 -0.43
N ASP A 49 -4.91 8.15 0.30
CA ASP A 49 -3.64 7.56 -0.15
C ASP A 49 -3.52 6.07 0.20
N CYS A 50 -4.64 5.37 0.21
CA CYS A 50 -4.71 3.93 0.51
C CYS A 50 -3.68 3.11 -0.26
N TRP A 51 -3.35 3.50 -1.50
CA TRP A 51 -2.31 2.86 -2.30
C TRP A 51 -0.95 2.90 -1.59
N LEU A 52 -0.56 4.04 -1.02
CA LEU A 52 0.73 4.23 -0.35
C LEU A 52 0.79 3.42 0.94
N LEU A 53 -0.23 3.55 1.79
CA LEU A 53 -0.30 2.82 3.05
C LEU A 53 -0.32 1.30 2.84
N THR A 54 -1.05 0.83 1.83
CA THR A 54 -1.09 -0.60 1.46
C THR A 54 0.30 -1.12 1.10
N HIS A 55 1.08 -0.36 0.33
CA HIS A 55 2.45 -0.75 -0.04
C HIS A 55 3.40 -0.73 1.16
N ILE A 56 3.34 0.32 1.99
CA ILE A 56 4.19 0.43 3.18
C ILE A 56 3.86 -0.69 4.17
N ASN A 57 2.58 -0.93 4.45
CA ASN A 57 2.14 -2.00 5.33
C ASN A 57 2.53 -3.38 4.79
N GLY A 58 2.41 -3.59 3.47
CA GLY A 58 2.86 -4.82 2.83
C GLY A 58 4.36 -5.02 2.94
N LEU A 59 5.16 -3.99 2.75
CA LEU A 59 6.62 -4.04 2.97
C LEU A 59 6.92 -4.34 4.43
N ARG A 60 6.25 -3.68 5.38
CA ARG A 60 6.42 -3.90 6.81
C ARG A 60 6.21 -5.37 7.20
N ASP A 61 5.31 -6.07 6.56
CA ASP A 61 5.00 -7.47 6.88
C ASP A 61 6.02 -8.47 6.27
N THR A 62 6.99 -7.98 5.50
CA THR A 62 8.07 -8.81 4.95
C THR A 62 9.43 -8.49 5.59
N LYS A 63 10.31 -9.51 5.74
CA LYS A 63 11.65 -9.29 6.30
C LYS A 63 12.51 -8.35 5.46
N TRP A 64 12.41 -8.47 4.14
CA TRP A 64 13.16 -7.64 3.21
C TRP A 64 12.61 -6.22 3.16
N GLY A 65 11.27 -6.07 3.23
CA GLY A 65 10.61 -4.78 3.23
C GLY A 65 10.85 -3.98 4.52
N LYS A 66 10.83 -4.63 5.70
CA LYS A 66 11.24 -3.99 6.96
C LYS A 66 12.64 -3.39 6.86
N LYS A 67 13.58 -4.16 6.31
CA LYS A 67 14.94 -3.67 6.11
C LYS A 67 15.00 -2.51 5.12
N LEU A 68 14.15 -2.53 4.09
CA LEU A 68 14.06 -1.48 3.09
C LEU A 68 13.56 -0.17 3.72
N ILE A 69 12.47 -0.23 4.47
CA ILE A 69 11.90 0.91 5.22
C ILE A 69 12.94 1.46 6.19
N LYS A 70 13.51 0.63 7.05
CA LYS A 70 14.53 1.02 8.04
C LYS A 70 15.78 1.67 7.42
N ASN A 71 16.12 1.28 6.20
CA ASN A 71 17.21 1.92 5.48
C ASN A 71 16.83 3.25 4.85
N ALA A 72 15.56 3.42 4.49
CA ALA A 72 15.05 4.65 3.88
C ALA A 72 14.80 5.75 4.90
N ILE A 73 14.36 5.42 6.11
CA ILE A 73 14.03 6.39 7.16
C ILE A 73 15.17 6.48 8.16
N LYS A 74 15.66 7.69 8.41
CA LYS A 74 16.68 7.95 9.43
C LYS A 74 16.27 9.17 10.25
N PRO A 75 16.44 9.13 11.59
CA PRO A 75 16.25 10.32 12.41
C PRO A 75 17.27 11.40 12.03
N ASP A 76 16.83 12.64 12.04
CA ASP A 76 17.70 13.81 11.79
C ASP A 76 18.43 14.32 13.05
N GLY A 77 18.13 13.75 14.21
CA GLY A 77 18.66 14.14 15.52
C GLY A 77 17.95 15.34 16.15
N ALA A 78 16.95 15.92 15.48
CA ALA A 78 16.16 17.06 15.97
C ALA A 78 14.65 16.74 16.07
N GLY A 79 14.31 15.45 16.07
CA GLY A 79 12.92 14.98 16.13
C GLY A 79 12.22 14.88 14.76
N GLY A 80 12.94 15.12 13.68
CA GLY A 80 12.51 14.94 12.30
C GLY A 80 13.17 13.73 11.65
N ALA A 81 12.95 13.57 10.36
CA ALA A 81 13.43 12.46 9.56
C ALA A 81 14.18 12.90 8.29
N VAL A 82 15.14 12.08 7.87
CA VAL A 82 15.71 12.11 6.51
C VAL A 82 15.24 10.85 5.80
N ILE A 83 14.47 11.04 4.73
CA ILE A 83 13.95 9.94 3.92
C ILE A 83 14.74 9.86 2.62
N THR A 84 15.30 8.69 2.32
CA THR A 84 16.14 8.45 1.14
C THR A 84 15.42 7.59 0.12
N PHE A 85 15.17 8.11 -1.07
CA PHE A 85 14.64 7.41 -2.24
C PHE A 85 15.78 7.07 -3.22
N LYS A 86 16.16 5.80 -3.29
CA LYS A 86 17.28 5.32 -4.11
C LYS A 86 16.92 5.15 -5.58
N GLY A 87 15.67 4.87 -5.88
CA GLY A 87 15.13 4.68 -7.22
C GLY A 87 14.41 5.90 -7.78
N ALA A 88 14.59 7.08 -7.17
CA ALA A 88 14.03 8.30 -7.71
C ALA A 88 14.50 8.52 -9.14
N LYS A 89 13.56 8.88 -10.05
CA LYS A 89 13.89 9.11 -11.46
C LYS A 89 14.99 10.17 -11.57
N GLY A 90 16.10 9.79 -12.20
CA GLY A 90 17.28 10.62 -12.41
C GLY A 90 18.42 10.40 -11.41
N GLU A 91 18.19 10.23 -10.13
CA GLU A 91 19.22 10.01 -9.09
C GLU A 91 18.62 9.77 -7.73
N GLN A 92 19.44 9.30 -6.78
CA GLN A 92 19.05 9.22 -5.37
C GLN A 92 18.63 10.59 -4.86
N LYS A 93 17.53 10.65 -4.13
CA LYS A 93 17.00 11.87 -3.51
C LYS A 93 16.84 11.68 -2.00
N GLU A 94 17.15 12.74 -1.29
CA GLU A 94 16.91 12.84 0.14
C GLU A 94 15.88 13.93 0.41
N PHE A 95 14.93 13.63 1.29
CA PHE A 95 13.89 14.54 1.74
C PHE A 95 14.01 14.72 3.24
N HIS A 96 14.23 15.95 3.65
CA HIS A 96 14.24 16.34 5.07
C HIS A 96 12.81 16.69 5.48
N ILE A 97 12.34 16.01 6.51
CA ILE A 97 11.03 16.22 7.14
C ILE A 97 11.29 16.65 8.56
N SER A 98 11.04 17.92 8.85
CA SER A 98 11.29 18.49 10.18
C SER A 98 10.27 17.98 11.20
N ALA A 99 10.64 17.98 12.48
CA ALA A 99 9.73 17.67 13.58
C ALA A 99 8.44 18.50 13.53
N ASN A 100 8.54 19.79 13.16
CA ASN A 100 7.38 20.67 13.06
C ASN A 100 6.44 20.29 11.92
N GLU A 101 6.94 19.77 10.79
CA GLU A 101 6.09 19.23 9.70
C GLU A 101 5.36 17.99 10.17
N ILE A 102 6.04 17.07 10.87
CA ILE A 102 5.43 15.85 11.42
C ILE A 102 4.32 16.21 12.42
N ILE A 103 4.58 17.13 13.35
CA ILE A 103 3.59 17.58 14.34
C ILE A 103 2.36 18.17 13.64
N LYS A 104 2.55 19.08 12.67
CA LYS A 104 1.45 19.68 11.92
C LYS A 104 0.66 18.66 11.11
N ALA A 105 1.34 17.70 10.50
CA ALA A 105 0.70 16.62 9.75
C ALA A 105 -0.16 15.75 10.67
N ARG A 106 0.37 15.39 11.85
CA ARG A 106 -0.35 14.65 12.88
C ARG A 106 -1.61 15.38 13.35
N GLU A 107 -1.52 16.67 13.58
CA GLU A 107 -2.62 17.51 14.05
C GLU A 107 -3.69 17.77 12.98
N SER A 108 -3.32 17.65 11.69
CA SER A 108 -4.22 17.96 10.58
C SER A 108 -5.31 16.90 10.35
N GLY A 109 -5.08 15.65 10.74
CA GLY A 109 -5.93 14.50 10.40
C GLY A 109 -5.90 14.09 8.91
N ILE A 110 -5.09 14.77 8.08
CA ILE A 110 -4.95 14.49 6.66
C ILE A 110 -4.13 13.23 6.43
N TYR A 111 -2.99 13.12 7.11
CA TYR A 111 -2.08 12.00 7.04
C TYR A 111 -2.47 10.89 8.02
N SER A 112 -1.80 9.75 7.90
CA SER A 112 -2.06 8.60 8.77
C SER A 112 -1.83 8.91 10.24
N SER A 113 -2.43 8.11 11.10
CA SER A 113 -2.27 8.16 12.56
C SER A 113 -1.56 6.90 13.07
N GLY A 114 -0.99 6.97 14.26
CA GLY A 114 -0.39 5.84 14.97
C GLY A 114 1.14 5.85 15.00
N ASP A 115 1.81 6.38 13.96
CA ASP A 115 3.26 6.32 13.86
C ASP A 115 3.85 7.52 13.08
N ASP A 116 4.84 8.18 13.64
CA ASP A 116 5.50 9.33 13.01
C ASP A 116 6.42 8.94 11.86
N ASP A 117 6.97 7.73 11.83
CA ASP A 117 7.72 7.21 10.68
C ASP A 117 6.83 7.07 9.45
N MET A 118 5.55 6.68 9.63
CA MET A 118 4.58 6.64 8.54
C MET A 118 4.30 8.05 8.02
N ILE A 119 3.99 9.00 8.91
CA ILE A 119 3.75 10.40 8.52
C ILE A 119 4.97 10.98 7.77
N ALA A 120 6.18 10.72 8.26
CA ALA A 120 7.39 11.18 7.62
C ALA A 120 7.55 10.60 6.20
N MET A 121 7.17 9.34 6.00
CA MET A 121 7.17 8.70 4.68
C MET A 121 6.12 9.32 3.76
N GLU A 122 4.88 9.52 4.22
CA GLU A 122 3.81 10.18 3.45
C GLU A 122 4.25 11.57 2.99
N LEU A 123 4.77 12.40 3.90
CA LEU A 123 5.27 13.74 3.59
C LEU A 123 6.44 13.73 2.58
N ALA A 124 7.34 12.75 2.69
CA ALA A 124 8.45 12.62 1.75
C ALA A 124 7.98 12.20 0.36
N VAL A 125 7.03 11.26 0.28
CA VAL A 125 6.41 10.85 -0.99
C VAL A 125 5.64 12.02 -1.60
N GLU A 126 4.91 12.78 -0.80
CA GLU A 126 4.20 13.98 -1.27
C GLU A 126 5.18 15.00 -1.87
N LYS A 127 6.25 15.37 -1.15
CA LYS A 127 7.30 16.26 -1.66
C LYS A 127 7.94 15.73 -2.94
N TYR A 128 8.17 14.42 -3.01
CA TYR A 128 8.71 13.76 -4.20
C TYR A 128 7.76 13.90 -5.39
N LEU A 129 6.47 13.60 -5.19
CA LEU A 129 5.46 13.66 -6.26
C LEU A 129 5.20 15.10 -6.73
N ILE A 130 5.16 16.06 -5.83
CA ILE A 130 5.07 17.50 -6.20
C ILE A 130 6.22 17.87 -7.14
N LYS A 131 7.42 17.41 -6.85
CA LYS A 131 8.62 17.79 -7.63
C LYS A 131 8.82 16.97 -8.89
N PHE A 132 8.55 15.66 -8.84
CA PHE A 132 8.92 14.70 -9.86
C PHE A 132 7.75 13.88 -10.43
N GLY A 133 6.52 14.10 -9.95
CA GLY A 133 5.35 13.31 -10.36
C GLY A 133 5.08 13.41 -11.86
N HIS A 134 5.40 14.54 -12.49
CA HIS A 134 5.28 14.72 -13.94
C HIS A 134 6.13 13.74 -14.78
N LEU A 135 7.10 13.06 -14.17
CA LEU A 135 7.94 12.04 -14.83
C LEU A 135 7.25 10.66 -14.90
N TYR A 136 6.10 10.51 -14.27
CA TYR A 136 5.29 9.28 -14.31
C TYR A 136 4.12 9.45 -15.28
N GLU A 137 3.94 8.49 -16.18
CA GLU A 137 2.95 8.60 -17.28
C GLU A 137 1.52 8.80 -16.79
N ASP A 138 1.16 8.14 -15.69
CA ASP A 138 -0.18 8.19 -15.11
C ASP A 138 -0.45 9.48 -14.29
N ARG A 139 0.56 10.35 -14.13
CA ARG A 139 0.49 11.59 -13.34
C ARG A 139 0.70 12.85 -14.18
N LYS A 140 0.16 12.86 -15.39
CA LYS A 140 0.21 14.05 -16.28
C LYS A 140 -0.75 15.17 -15.87
N GLN A 141 -1.62 14.93 -14.88
CA GLN A 141 -2.54 15.93 -14.35
C GLN A 141 -1.85 16.84 -13.34
N ASP A 142 -2.38 18.05 -13.17
CA ASP A 142 -1.88 19.01 -12.18
C ASP A 142 -1.87 18.36 -10.80
N ILE A 143 -0.67 18.14 -10.29
CA ILE A 143 -0.47 17.64 -8.93
C ILE A 143 -0.72 18.83 -8.01
N GLY A 144 -1.79 18.76 -7.22
CA GLY A 144 -2.09 19.80 -6.22
C GLY A 144 -0.95 19.96 -5.24
N THR A 145 -0.70 21.21 -4.81
CA THR A 145 0.32 21.54 -3.81
C THR A 145 -0.25 21.68 -2.40
N GLU A 146 -1.56 21.51 -2.24
CA GLU A 146 -2.20 21.47 -0.93
C GLU A 146 -1.81 20.18 -0.19
N SER A 147 -1.78 20.25 1.13
CA SER A 147 -1.44 19.11 2.00
C SER A 147 -2.28 17.86 1.68
N GLY A 148 -1.62 16.74 1.47
CA GLY A 148 -2.24 15.46 1.11
C GLY A 148 -2.68 15.32 -0.35
N LYS A 149 -2.73 16.40 -1.13
CA LYS A 149 -3.26 16.35 -2.52
C LYS A 149 -2.37 15.58 -3.49
N ALA A 150 -1.06 15.68 -3.36
CA ALA A 150 -0.14 15.02 -4.26
C ALA A 150 -0.11 13.49 -4.09
N ILE A 151 -0.48 12.99 -2.92
CA ILE A 151 -0.56 11.55 -2.63
C ILE A 151 -1.97 10.99 -2.80
N THR A 152 -2.99 11.83 -2.97
CA THR A 152 -4.39 11.40 -3.15
C THR A 152 -4.60 10.68 -4.48
N GLY A 153 -5.40 9.63 -4.46
CA GLY A 153 -5.88 8.94 -5.67
C GLY A 153 -4.92 7.89 -6.21
N ASN A 154 -4.78 7.83 -7.53
CA ASN A 154 -3.90 6.86 -8.20
C ASN A 154 -2.44 7.31 -8.08
N GLY A 155 -1.78 6.94 -7.00
CA GLY A 155 -0.37 7.23 -6.78
C GLY A 155 0.58 6.44 -7.68
N LEU A 156 1.73 6.09 -7.15
CA LEU A 156 2.64 5.15 -7.80
C LEU A 156 2.04 3.73 -7.74
N SER A 157 2.29 2.93 -8.79
CA SER A 157 2.03 1.49 -8.69
C SER A 157 2.92 0.87 -7.61
N GLY A 158 2.55 -0.32 -7.11
CA GLY A 158 3.36 -1.02 -6.11
C GLY A 158 4.80 -1.24 -6.55
N SER A 159 5.01 -1.57 -7.83
CA SER A 159 6.34 -1.70 -8.41
C SER A 159 7.10 -0.38 -8.39
N GLU A 160 6.49 0.71 -8.82
CA GLU A 160 7.14 2.04 -8.84
C GLU A 160 7.50 2.51 -7.42
N PHE A 161 6.65 2.25 -6.43
CA PHE A 161 6.96 2.60 -5.05
C PHE A 161 8.13 1.75 -4.49
N VAL A 162 8.14 0.44 -4.77
CA VAL A 162 9.27 -0.41 -4.37
C VAL A 162 10.55 -0.01 -5.10
N GLU A 163 10.48 0.35 -6.39
CA GLU A 163 11.61 0.89 -7.14
C GLU A 163 12.09 2.21 -6.52
N LEU A 164 11.18 3.11 -6.17
CA LEU A 164 11.48 4.38 -5.52
C LEU A 164 12.30 4.17 -4.25
N LEU A 165 11.89 3.25 -3.40
CA LEU A 165 12.59 2.94 -2.14
C LEU A 165 13.92 2.20 -2.36
N SER A 166 13.92 1.19 -3.24
CA SER A 166 15.03 0.23 -3.34
C SER A 166 16.11 0.61 -4.33
N GLY A 167 15.77 1.38 -5.37
CA GLY A 167 16.63 1.62 -6.53
C GLY A 167 16.73 0.41 -7.47
N LYS A 168 15.88 -0.61 -7.29
CA LYS A 168 15.90 -1.83 -8.09
C LYS A 168 14.64 -1.92 -8.93
N GLN A 169 14.79 -2.28 -10.20
CA GLN A 169 13.64 -2.56 -11.06
C GLN A 169 12.82 -3.72 -10.48
N THR A 170 11.51 -3.57 -10.56
CA THR A 170 10.53 -4.57 -10.15
C THR A 170 9.67 -4.98 -11.34
N ASN A 171 9.02 -6.12 -11.25
CA ASN A 171 8.07 -6.58 -12.24
C ASN A 171 6.66 -6.50 -11.68
N THR A 172 5.76 -5.82 -12.39
CA THR A 172 4.35 -5.77 -12.06
C THR A 172 3.60 -6.77 -12.93
N HIS A 173 2.81 -7.63 -12.29
CA HIS A 173 1.93 -8.56 -12.98
C HIS A 173 0.49 -8.09 -12.85
N TYR A 174 -0.08 -7.62 -13.97
CA TYR A 174 -1.50 -7.32 -14.05
C TYR A 174 -2.27 -8.57 -14.41
N ALA A 175 -3.21 -8.95 -13.54
CA ALA A 175 -4.06 -10.08 -13.81
C ALA A 175 -5.44 -9.61 -14.30
N LEU A 176 -5.75 -9.86 -15.56
CA LEU A 176 -7.04 -9.52 -16.18
C LEU A 176 -8.18 -10.39 -15.63
N PRO A 177 -9.41 -9.88 -15.55
CA PRO A 177 -10.57 -10.69 -15.19
C PRO A 177 -10.84 -11.79 -16.23
N PRO A 178 -11.35 -12.97 -15.82
CA PRO A 178 -11.61 -14.10 -16.72
C PRO A 178 -12.64 -13.82 -17.82
N GLN A 179 -13.42 -12.76 -17.66
CA GLN A 179 -14.52 -12.34 -18.55
C GLN A 179 -14.14 -11.19 -19.47
N SER A 180 -12.83 -10.86 -19.59
CA SER A 180 -12.39 -9.91 -20.62
C SER A 180 -12.78 -10.47 -22.00
N ASN A 181 -13.03 -9.59 -22.98
CA ASN A 181 -13.36 -9.96 -24.35
C ASN A 181 -12.28 -10.84 -25.04
N PHE A 182 -11.18 -11.10 -24.35
CA PHE A 182 -10.09 -12.01 -24.68
C PHE A 182 -10.15 -13.26 -23.79
N MET A 183 -11.09 -14.16 -24.07
CA MET A 183 -11.35 -15.32 -23.20
C MET A 183 -10.10 -16.18 -22.89
N ASP A 184 -9.16 -16.31 -23.82
CA ASP A 184 -7.93 -17.08 -23.61
C ASP A 184 -6.91 -16.34 -22.75
N GLU A 185 -6.85 -15.03 -22.85
CA GLU A 185 -6.02 -14.19 -21.97
C GLU A 185 -6.59 -14.14 -20.56
N GLY A 186 -7.92 -14.04 -20.42
CA GLY A 186 -8.59 -14.09 -19.14
C GLY A 186 -8.35 -15.40 -18.40
N LYS A 187 -8.39 -16.54 -19.09
CA LYS A 187 -8.09 -17.86 -18.50
C LYS A 187 -6.63 -18.00 -18.08
N ARG A 188 -5.70 -17.56 -18.93
CA ARG A 188 -4.27 -17.54 -18.59
C ARG A 188 -4.00 -16.67 -17.37
N SER A 189 -4.55 -15.47 -17.37
CA SER A 189 -4.45 -14.54 -16.25
C SER A 189 -5.03 -15.12 -14.95
N TYR A 190 -6.17 -15.82 -15.01
CA TYR A 190 -6.76 -16.49 -13.85
C TYR A 190 -5.86 -17.61 -13.31
N ASN A 191 -5.33 -18.46 -14.17
CA ASN A 191 -4.43 -19.53 -13.78
C ASN A 191 -3.11 -18.99 -13.20
N GLU A 192 -2.61 -17.90 -13.75
CA GLU A 192 -1.43 -17.21 -13.25
C GLU A 192 -1.67 -16.65 -11.84
N LYS A 193 -2.82 -16.00 -11.61
CA LYS A 193 -3.23 -15.55 -10.26
C LYS A 193 -3.26 -16.70 -9.25
N LEU A 194 -3.87 -17.83 -9.63
CA LEU A 194 -3.93 -19.00 -8.75
C LEU A 194 -2.53 -19.54 -8.43
N ARG A 195 -1.63 -19.52 -9.42
CA ARG A 195 -0.23 -19.89 -9.21
C ARG A 195 0.47 -18.92 -8.26
N MET A 196 0.33 -17.61 -8.48
CA MET A 196 0.90 -16.58 -7.61
C MET A 196 0.37 -16.70 -6.17
N LEU A 197 -0.94 -16.84 -5.98
CA LEU A 197 -1.53 -17.05 -4.66
C LEU A 197 -1.04 -18.34 -4.00
N THR A 198 -0.75 -19.38 -4.79
CA THR A 198 -0.19 -20.63 -4.28
C THR A 198 1.24 -20.42 -3.79
N GLU A 199 2.05 -19.63 -4.50
CA GLU A 199 3.40 -19.29 -4.05
C GLU A 199 3.38 -18.42 -2.78
N VAL A 200 2.49 -17.43 -2.72
CA VAL A 200 2.31 -16.60 -1.51
C VAL A 200 1.92 -17.46 -0.29
N GLU A 201 1.02 -18.44 -0.47
CA GLU A 201 0.60 -19.37 0.58
C GLU A 201 1.77 -20.23 1.10
N LYS A 202 2.64 -20.69 0.19
CA LYS A 202 3.81 -21.51 0.53
C LYS A 202 4.94 -20.72 1.19
N HIS A 203 5.05 -19.45 0.89
CA HIS A 203 6.16 -18.58 1.29
C HIS A 203 5.64 -17.31 2.01
N PRO A 204 5.00 -17.45 3.18
CA PRO A 204 4.43 -16.32 3.89
C PRO A 204 5.52 -15.30 4.31
N GLY A 205 5.26 -14.02 4.06
CA GLY A 205 6.19 -12.93 4.38
C GLY A 205 7.35 -12.74 3.39
N GLU A 206 7.39 -13.51 2.27
CA GLU A 206 8.36 -13.31 1.20
C GLU A 206 7.84 -12.42 0.07
N TYR A 207 6.52 -12.30 -0.06
CA TYR A 207 5.86 -11.54 -1.10
C TYR A 207 5.07 -10.36 -0.53
N LEU A 208 5.11 -9.24 -1.22
CA LEU A 208 4.15 -8.15 -1.07
C LEU A 208 3.05 -8.38 -2.10
N VAL A 209 1.81 -8.49 -1.64
CA VAL A 209 0.65 -8.69 -2.51
C VAL A 209 -0.41 -7.65 -2.18
N GLU A 210 -0.82 -6.94 -3.20
CA GLU A 210 -1.91 -5.95 -3.14
C GLU A 210 -3.08 -6.41 -3.99
N VAL A 211 -4.27 -6.06 -3.57
CA VAL A 211 -5.48 -6.15 -4.38
C VAL A 211 -6.20 -4.82 -4.37
N SER A 212 -6.56 -4.32 -5.54
CA SER A 212 -7.39 -3.13 -5.70
C SER A 212 -8.83 -3.54 -5.97
N PHE A 213 -9.76 -2.97 -5.22
CA PHE A 213 -11.19 -3.17 -5.41
C PHE A 213 -11.80 -1.93 -6.07
N GLN A 214 -12.23 -2.08 -7.33
CA GLN A 214 -12.76 -0.99 -8.15
C GLN A 214 -14.29 -0.91 -8.14
N GLY A 215 -14.97 -1.80 -7.42
CA GLY A 215 -16.42 -1.87 -7.33
C GLY A 215 -17.02 -0.87 -6.32
N ASN A 216 -18.34 -0.95 -6.14
CA ASN A 216 -19.02 -0.23 -5.07
C ASN A 216 -18.66 -0.85 -3.71
N SER A 217 -18.73 -0.02 -2.65
CA SER A 217 -18.51 -0.50 -1.29
C SER A 217 -19.46 -1.65 -0.94
N ILE A 218 -18.95 -2.63 -0.20
CA ILE A 218 -19.73 -3.73 0.36
C ILE A 218 -19.83 -3.44 1.86
N ASP A 219 -21.05 -3.17 2.31
CA ASP A 219 -21.32 -2.72 3.68
C ASP A 219 -20.64 -3.59 4.74
N GLY A 220 -19.89 -2.95 5.61
CA GLY A 220 -19.18 -3.58 6.72
C GLY A 220 -18.00 -4.49 6.32
N VAL A 221 -17.57 -4.49 5.05
CA VAL A 221 -16.58 -5.44 4.56
C VAL A 221 -15.48 -4.80 3.72
N MET A 222 -15.82 -4.06 2.66
CA MET A 222 -14.85 -3.47 1.73
C MET A 222 -15.32 -2.08 1.29
N HIS A 223 -14.39 -1.15 1.24
CA HIS A 223 -14.61 0.14 0.60
C HIS A 223 -14.40 0.02 -0.91
N GLY A 224 -15.28 0.67 -1.69
CA GLY A 224 -15.10 0.78 -3.14
C GLY A 224 -13.89 1.65 -3.49
N GLN A 225 -13.27 1.40 -4.63
CA GLN A 225 -12.10 2.14 -5.12
C GLN A 225 -10.98 2.25 -4.08
N HIS A 226 -10.65 1.11 -3.46
CA HIS A 226 -9.69 1.05 -2.36
C HIS A 226 -8.68 -0.07 -2.59
N ALA A 227 -7.45 0.16 -2.13
CA ALA A 227 -6.38 -0.82 -2.15
C ALA A 227 -6.28 -1.54 -0.80
N TYR A 228 -6.02 -2.84 -0.84
CA TYR A 228 -5.88 -3.69 0.34
C TYR A 228 -4.63 -4.54 0.24
N GLN A 229 -3.94 -4.67 1.35
CA GLN A 229 -2.86 -5.64 1.48
C GLN A 229 -3.41 -7.05 1.69
N VAL A 230 -2.86 -8.04 0.99
CA VAL A 230 -3.11 -9.45 1.28
C VAL A 230 -2.13 -9.91 2.34
N LYS A 231 -2.62 -10.11 3.56
CA LYS A 231 -1.81 -10.57 4.69
C LYS A 231 -1.51 -12.07 4.63
N LYS A 232 -2.43 -12.85 4.09
CA LYS A 232 -2.31 -14.30 4.03
C LYS A 232 -3.20 -14.88 2.95
N VAL A 233 -2.75 -15.96 2.35
CA VAL A 233 -3.58 -16.83 1.49
C VAL A 233 -3.80 -18.14 2.22
N ILE A 234 -5.04 -18.66 2.19
CA ILE A 234 -5.40 -19.97 2.73
C ILE A 234 -6.17 -20.78 1.69
N THR A 235 -6.01 -22.10 1.74
CA THR A 235 -6.77 -23.03 0.89
C THR A 235 -7.73 -23.86 1.74
N GLU A 236 -8.99 -23.87 1.36
CA GLU A 236 -10.02 -24.72 1.95
C GLU A 236 -10.71 -25.56 0.86
N GLY A 237 -10.42 -26.82 0.80
CA GLY A 237 -10.86 -27.70 -0.30
C GLY A 237 -10.29 -27.23 -1.64
N SER A 238 -11.16 -26.93 -2.61
CA SER A 238 -10.76 -26.45 -3.94
C SER A 238 -10.70 -24.91 -4.05
N LYS A 239 -10.85 -24.17 -2.95
CA LYS A 239 -10.97 -22.73 -2.93
C LYS A 239 -9.79 -22.09 -2.25
N LYS A 240 -9.34 -20.94 -2.80
CA LYS A 240 -8.35 -20.08 -2.16
C LYS A 240 -9.03 -18.81 -1.65
N TYR A 241 -8.58 -18.35 -0.49
CA TYR A 241 -9.04 -17.13 0.16
C TYR A 241 -7.85 -16.22 0.40
N ALA A 242 -8.01 -14.95 0.07
CA ALA A 242 -7.10 -13.90 0.50
C ALA A 242 -7.65 -13.29 1.80
N ILE A 243 -6.79 -13.19 2.80
CA ILE A 243 -7.06 -12.49 4.05
C ILE A 243 -6.44 -11.10 3.89
N LEU A 244 -7.28 -10.08 4.02
CA LEU A 244 -6.91 -8.66 3.89
C LEU A 244 -6.61 -8.07 5.26
#